data_a14ab358fe48fcd6559932e3dec461a9
#
_entry.id   a14ab358fe48fcd6559932e3dec461a9
#
_cell.length_a   1.000
_cell.length_b   1.000
_cell.length_c   1.000
_cell.angle_alpha   90.00
_cell.angle_beta   90.00
_cell.angle_gamma   90.00
#
_symmetry.space_group_name_H-M   'P 1'
#
loop_
_entity.id
_entity.type
_entity.pdbx_description
1 polymer ?
#
loop_
_entity_poly.entity_id
_entity_poly.type
_entity_poly.pdbx_seq_one_letter_code
_entity_poly.pdbx_strand_id
1 'polypeptide(L)'
;MILIIENVLDAEDLGFVDETLAKARFRDGAASAGGTAQLRKRNLEMDRAATPGAEALEVLLVRALAAKRDFNDHVLPCRFARPIVSRYEPGMAYGVHVDNPLMGGAGGM
;
A
#
# COMPACT_ATOMS: atom_id res chain seq x y z
N MET A 1 -3.95 -14.86 -13.48
CA MET A 1 -4.88 -15.40 -12.46
C MET A 1 -5.17 -14.32 -11.43
N ILE A 2 -6.41 -14.20 -11.03
CA ILE A 2 -6.82 -13.26 -9.97
C ILE A 2 -7.16 -14.07 -8.74
N LEU A 3 -6.56 -13.71 -7.62
CA LEU A 3 -6.85 -14.31 -6.32
C LEU A 3 -7.61 -13.30 -5.46
N ILE A 4 -8.76 -13.71 -4.95
CA ILE A 4 -9.55 -12.89 -4.05
C ILE A 4 -9.46 -13.48 -2.65
N ILE A 5 -9.03 -12.66 -1.69
CA ILE A 5 -8.90 -13.06 -0.29
C ILE A 5 -9.90 -12.27 0.52
N GLU A 6 -10.88 -12.96 1.09
CA GLU A 6 -11.95 -12.33 1.86
C GLU A 6 -11.58 -12.18 3.33
N ASN A 7 -12.24 -11.25 3.99
CA ASN A 7 -12.18 -11.07 5.45
C ASN A 7 -10.76 -10.86 5.99
N VAL A 8 -9.94 -10.10 5.25
CA VAL A 8 -8.59 -9.75 5.71
C VAL A 8 -8.65 -8.82 6.91
N LEU A 9 -9.55 -7.84 6.87
CA LEU A 9 -9.76 -6.88 7.96
C LEU A 9 -11.17 -7.04 8.51
N ASP A 10 -11.32 -7.05 9.84
CA ASP A 10 -12.62 -7.07 10.48
C ASP A 10 -13.18 -5.65 10.65
N ALA A 11 -14.36 -5.52 11.25
CA ALA A 11 -15.00 -4.21 11.41
C ALA A 11 -14.19 -3.26 12.29
N GLU A 12 -13.54 -3.78 13.32
CA GLU A 12 -12.69 -2.97 14.20
C GLU A 12 -11.46 -2.48 13.44
N ASP A 13 -10.83 -3.36 12.66
CA ASP A 13 -9.69 -3.01 11.82
C ASP A 13 -10.06 -1.93 10.81
N LEU A 14 -11.21 -2.07 10.15
CA LEU A 14 -11.69 -1.09 9.18
C LEU A 14 -11.97 0.26 9.84
N GLY A 15 -12.49 0.26 11.06
CA GLY A 15 -12.67 1.48 11.84
C GLY A 15 -11.34 2.20 12.10
N PHE A 16 -10.31 1.45 12.44
CA PHE A 16 -8.97 2.02 12.64
C PHE A 16 -8.40 2.57 11.34
N VAL A 17 -8.59 1.86 10.22
CA VAL A 17 -8.17 2.35 8.90
C VAL A 17 -8.86 3.68 8.59
N ASP A 18 -10.17 3.75 8.77
CA ASP A 18 -10.94 4.96 8.48
C ASP A 18 -10.49 6.14 9.34
N GLU A 19 -10.25 5.92 10.63
CA GLU A 19 -9.77 6.98 11.52
C GLU A 19 -8.39 7.48 11.12
N THR A 20 -7.51 6.57 10.75
CA THR A 20 -6.15 6.92 10.31
C THR A 20 -6.19 7.71 9.02
N LEU A 21 -7.00 7.27 8.05
CA LEU A 21 -7.12 7.96 6.77
C LEU A 21 -7.77 9.33 6.91
N ALA A 22 -8.69 9.51 7.86
CA ALA A 22 -9.31 10.80 8.11
C ALA A 22 -8.30 11.87 8.58
N LYS A 23 -7.22 11.43 9.21
CA LYS A 23 -6.15 12.31 9.72
C LYS A 23 -4.91 12.28 8.85
N ALA A 24 -4.92 11.51 7.76
CA ALA A 24 -3.75 11.30 6.93
C ALA A 24 -3.40 12.55 6.12
N ARG A 25 -2.11 12.72 5.90
CA ARG A 25 -1.57 13.71 4.98
C ARG A 25 -1.15 13.01 3.70
N PHE A 26 -1.45 13.61 2.57
CA PHE A 26 -1.14 13.04 1.26
C PHE A 26 -0.22 13.97 0.48
N ARG A 27 0.56 13.36 -0.39
CA ARG A 27 1.49 14.08 -1.28
C ARG A 27 1.39 13.50 -2.69
N ASP A 28 2.09 14.10 -3.64
CA ASP A 28 2.13 13.60 -5.01
C ASP A 28 2.72 12.19 -5.05
N GLY A 29 1.94 11.25 -5.55
CA GLY A 29 2.35 9.85 -5.65
C GLY A 29 3.43 9.58 -6.69
N ALA A 30 3.68 10.49 -7.61
CA ALA A 30 4.74 10.33 -8.59
C ALA A 30 6.12 10.23 -7.94
N ALA A 31 6.27 10.74 -6.72
CA ALA A 31 7.54 10.67 -5.99
C ALA A 31 8.00 9.24 -5.72
N SER A 32 7.09 8.26 -5.67
CA SER A 32 7.46 6.86 -5.43
C SER A 32 7.73 6.07 -6.70
N ALA A 33 7.43 6.64 -7.87
CA ALA A 33 7.66 5.98 -9.15
C ALA A 33 9.01 6.38 -9.72
N GLY A 34 9.66 5.47 -10.45
CA GLY A 34 10.95 5.73 -11.08
C GLY A 34 10.85 5.81 -12.60
N GLY A 35 11.81 6.45 -13.23
CA GLY A 35 11.94 6.49 -14.67
C GLY A 35 10.69 6.99 -15.39
N THR A 36 10.33 6.29 -16.47
CA THR A 36 9.17 6.67 -17.29
C THR A 36 7.84 6.44 -16.58
N ALA A 37 7.79 5.58 -15.58
CA ALA A 37 6.57 5.33 -14.83
C ALA A 37 6.12 6.59 -14.08
N GLN A 38 7.05 7.41 -13.63
CA GLN A 38 6.77 8.66 -12.93
C GLN A 38 5.93 9.62 -13.77
N LEU A 39 6.14 9.63 -15.07
CA LEU A 39 5.40 10.49 -16.00
C LEU A 39 3.95 10.07 -16.21
N ARG A 40 3.64 8.81 -15.89
CA ARG A 40 2.31 8.21 -16.09
C ARG A 40 1.49 8.09 -14.82
N LYS A 41 2.13 8.31 -13.67
CA LYS A 41 1.47 8.14 -12.38
C LYS A 41 0.85 9.45 -11.92
N ARG A 42 -0.46 9.44 -11.77
CA ARG A 42 -1.23 10.58 -11.29
C ARG A 42 -2.11 10.12 -10.13
N ASN A 43 -1.58 10.17 -8.93
CA ASN A 43 -2.30 9.81 -7.73
C ASN A 43 -1.70 10.56 -6.53
N LEU A 44 -2.33 10.37 -5.37
CA LEU A 44 -1.79 10.85 -4.10
C LEU A 44 -1.29 9.65 -3.30
N GLU A 45 -0.28 9.87 -2.50
CA GLU A 45 0.23 8.88 -1.55
C GLU A 45 0.24 9.46 -0.15
N MET A 46 -0.04 8.60 0.83
CA MET A 46 0.05 9.00 2.22
C MET A 46 1.50 9.32 2.59
N ASP A 47 1.69 10.50 3.17
CA ASP A 47 2.96 10.86 3.79
C ASP A 47 3.00 10.23 5.18
N ARG A 48 3.68 9.09 5.32
CA ARG A 48 3.69 8.35 6.56
C ARG A 48 4.35 9.12 7.71
N ALA A 49 5.35 9.93 7.42
CA ALA A 49 6.05 10.70 8.43
C ALA A 49 5.16 11.80 9.03
N ALA A 50 4.20 12.31 8.24
CA ALA A 50 3.29 13.37 8.64
C ALA A 50 1.92 12.86 9.05
N THR A 51 1.67 11.55 9.03
CA THR A 51 0.37 10.96 9.33
C THR A 51 0.40 10.27 10.69
N PRO A 52 -0.39 10.75 11.68
CA PRO A 52 -0.50 10.05 12.96
C PRO A 52 -1.08 8.64 12.77
N GLY A 53 -0.45 7.66 13.38
CA GLY A 53 -0.91 6.27 13.30
C GLY A 53 -0.49 5.51 12.06
N ALA A 54 0.30 6.11 11.18
CA ALA A 54 0.71 5.46 9.93
C ALA A 54 1.49 4.16 10.19
N GLU A 55 2.40 4.16 11.15
CA GLU A 55 3.17 2.95 11.47
C GLU A 55 2.27 1.84 12.00
N ALA A 56 1.32 2.17 12.87
CA ALA A 56 0.37 1.19 13.38
C ALA A 56 -0.52 0.63 12.27
N LEU A 57 -0.90 1.46 11.32
CA LEU A 57 -1.64 1.01 10.13
C LEU A 57 -0.81 0.04 9.30
N GLU A 58 0.45 0.35 9.07
CA GLU A 58 1.35 -0.54 8.33
C GLU A 58 1.48 -1.90 9.01
N VAL A 59 1.64 -1.92 10.31
CA VAL A 59 1.73 -3.15 11.09
C VAL A 59 0.44 -3.95 11.00
N LEU A 60 -0.70 -3.29 11.11
CA LEU A 60 -2.01 -3.93 10.98
C LEU A 60 -2.16 -4.63 9.63
N LEU A 61 -1.84 -3.93 8.55
CA LEU A 61 -2.00 -4.46 7.19
C LEU A 61 -1.10 -5.66 6.95
N VAL A 62 0.17 -5.59 7.35
CA VAL A 62 1.10 -6.69 7.17
C VAL A 62 0.68 -7.91 8.01
N ARG A 63 0.28 -7.70 9.26
CA ARG A 63 -0.17 -8.79 10.12
C ARG A 63 -1.43 -9.45 9.58
N ALA A 64 -2.38 -8.65 9.12
CA ALA A 64 -3.65 -9.17 8.59
C ALA A 64 -3.42 -10.04 7.36
N LEU A 65 -2.56 -9.61 6.44
CA LEU A 65 -2.22 -10.40 5.27
C LEU A 65 -1.43 -11.66 5.65
N ALA A 66 -0.45 -11.52 6.53
CA ALA A 66 0.39 -12.65 6.94
C ALA A 66 -0.43 -13.73 7.68
N ALA A 67 -1.55 -13.36 8.29
CA ALA A 67 -2.44 -14.29 8.95
C ALA A 67 -3.30 -15.10 7.98
N LYS A 68 -3.37 -14.70 6.71
CA LYS A 68 -4.19 -15.38 5.70
C LYS A 68 -3.39 -16.47 5.00
N ARG A 69 -3.83 -17.71 5.18
CA ARG A 69 -3.20 -18.87 4.56
C ARG A 69 -3.18 -18.77 3.04
N ASP A 70 -4.30 -18.35 2.45
CA ASP A 70 -4.42 -18.22 1.00
C ASP A 70 -3.39 -17.24 0.44
N PHE A 71 -3.16 -16.13 1.14
CA PHE A 71 -2.15 -15.18 0.73
C PHE A 71 -0.76 -15.79 0.77
N ASN A 72 -0.42 -16.44 1.90
CA ASN A 72 0.91 -17.04 2.07
C ASN A 72 1.15 -18.19 1.08
N ASP A 73 0.12 -19.02 0.83
CA ASP A 73 0.25 -20.18 -0.05
C ASP A 73 0.39 -19.79 -1.53
N HIS A 74 -0.27 -18.71 -1.96
CA HIS A 74 -0.29 -18.33 -3.38
C HIS A 74 0.72 -17.24 -3.73
N VAL A 75 1.02 -16.36 -2.81
CA VAL A 75 1.96 -15.26 -3.05
C VAL A 75 3.37 -15.64 -2.60
N LEU A 76 3.49 -16.51 -1.59
CA LEU A 76 4.77 -16.99 -1.05
C LEU A 76 5.74 -15.83 -0.74
N PRO A 77 5.31 -14.84 0.04
CA PRO A 77 6.18 -13.69 0.30
C PRO A 77 7.36 -14.09 1.19
N CYS A 78 8.57 -13.74 0.77
CA CYS A 78 9.76 -13.92 1.59
C CYS A 78 9.85 -12.85 2.67
N ARG A 79 9.43 -11.64 2.31
CA ARG A 79 9.41 -10.50 3.23
C ARG A 79 8.46 -9.45 2.65
N PHE A 80 7.91 -8.63 3.56
CA PHE A 80 7.06 -7.52 3.16
C PHE A 80 7.86 -6.24 3.07
N ALA A 81 7.69 -5.52 1.97
CA ALA A 81 8.07 -4.12 1.93
C ALA A 81 7.03 -3.32 2.72
N ARG A 82 7.39 -2.09 3.10
CA ARG A 82 6.44 -1.20 3.79
C ARG A 82 5.26 -0.91 2.88
N PRO A 83 4.02 -1.08 3.36
CA PRO A 83 2.84 -0.74 2.57
C PRO A 83 2.82 0.74 2.19
N ILE A 84 2.33 1.02 0.98
CA ILE A 84 2.12 2.38 0.51
C ILE A 84 0.63 2.57 0.34
N VAL A 85 0.08 3.61 0.97
CA VAL A 85 -1.33 3.95 0.83
C VAL A 85 -1.48 4.98 -0.26
N SER A 86 -2.16 4.61 -1.34
CA SER A 86 -2.41 5.49 -2.48
C SER A 86 -3.86 5.94 -2.50
N ARG A 87 -4.08 7.17 -2.95
CA ARG A 87 -5.41 7.73 -3.13
C ARG A 87 -5.59 8.16 -4.57
N TYR A 88 -6.67 7.71 -5.19
CA TYR A 88 -7.05 8.09 -6.54
C TYR A 88 -8.37 8.85 -6.48
N GLU A 89 -8.32 10.11 -6.87
CA GLU A 89 -9.53 10.93 -7.02
C GLU A 89 -9.98 10.89 -8.48
N PRO A 90 -11.24 11.29 -8.78
CA PRO A 90 -11.71 11.32 -10.17
C PRO A 90 -10.73 12.06 -11.08
N GLY A 91 -10.39 11.43 -12.20
CA GLY A 91 -9.42 11.97 -13.15
C GLY A 91 -7.98 11.57 -12.91
N MET A 92 -7.68 10.92 -11.80
CA MET A 92 -6.34 10.40 -11.50
C MET A 92 -6.21 8.97 -12.01
N ALA A 93 -5.00 8.61 -12.43
CA ALA A 93 -4.71 7.27 -12.92
C ALA A 93 -3.21 6.99 -12.87
N TYR A 94 -2.90 5.70 -12.87
CA TYR A 94 -1.54 5.23 -13.14
C TYR A 94 -1.57 4.58 -14.52
N GLY A 95 -0.95 5.21 -15.51
CA GLY A 95 -0.92 4.68 -16.87
C GLY A 95 -0.18 3.35 -16.97
N VAL A 96 -0.21 2.76 -18.16
CA VAL A 96 0.46 1.49 -18.41
C VAL A 96 1.94 1.59 -18.04
N HIS A 97 2.40 0.66 -17.24
CA HIS A 97 3.77 0.63 -16.73
C HIS A 97 4.18 -0.81 -16.40
N VAL A 98 5.45 -0.99 -16.12
CA VAL A 98 5.99 -2.26 -15.62
C VAL A 98 6.41 -2.05 -14.17
N ASP A 99 5.89 -2.91 -13.28
CA ASP A 99 6.29 -2.87 -11.89
C ASP A 99 7.71 -3.39 -11.72
N ASN A 100 8.49 -2.71 -10.88
CA ASN A 100 9.83 -3.16 -10.54
C ASN A 100 9.73 -4.21 -9.44
N PRO A 101 10.09 -5.48 -9.71
CA PRO A 101 9.98 -6.55 -8.72
C PRO A 101 11.05 -6.47 -7.62
N LEU A 102 12.09 -5.66 -7.82
CA LEU A 102 13.15 -5.49 -6.84
C LEU A 102 13.09 -4.09 -6.27
N MET A 103 12.80 -4.00 -4.98
CA MET A 103 12.77 -2.73 -4.28
C MET A 103 14.06 -2.56 -3.49
N GLY A 104 14.77 -1.47 -3.76
CA GLY A 104 15.92 -1.08 -2.97
C GLY A 104 15.49 -0.42 -1.67
N GLY A 105 16.38 -0.40 -0.69
CA GLY A 105 16.17 0.31 0.54
C GLY A 105 15.79 -0.59 1.72
N ALA A 106 15.59 0.05 2.86
CA ALA A 106 15.51 -0.62 4.16
C ALA A 106 14.32 -1.56 4.31
N GLY A 107 13.29 -1.47 3.64
CA GLY A 107 12.15 -2.38 3.74
C GLY A 107 12.04 -3.34 2.57
N GLY A 108 12.97 -3.24 1.64
CA GLY A 108 12.94 -4.04 0.44
C GLY A 108 13.56 -5.42 0.61
N MET A 109 13.71 -6.05 -0.48
CA MET A 109 14.29 -7.38 -0.56
C MET A 109 15.65 -7.49 0.14
#